data_e59ac0be25ed8ef798ce24aea7f5bfcf
#
_entry.id   e59ac0be25ed8ef798ce24aea7f5bfcf
#
_cell.length_a   1.000
_cell.length_b   1.000
_cell.length_c   1.000
_cell.angle_alpha   90.00
_cell.angle_beta   90.00
_cell.angle_gamma   90.00
#
_symmetry.space_group_name_H-M   'P 1'
#
loop_
_entity.id
_entity.type
_entity.pdbx_description
1 polymer ?
#
loop_
_entity_poly.entity_id
_entity_poly.type
_entity_poly.pdbx_seq_one_letter_code
_entity_poly.pdbx_strand_id
1 'polypeptide(L)'
;ANHPIQFYAATKRSNELMAHSYSHMFQIPTTGLRFFTVYGPWGRPDMALFKFTKNILEGKSIEVFNHGNHLRDFTYVDDIVQGIVKTSRNPPKYDPSFDHFDPDQGKSSAPFRILNIGNSNPVTLMRYIELIEHNLNLKAKIQFLPIQDGDVEKTYSDISRIQSLVSYTPNTDVEVGVKNFIKWYLQYYHQTEPK
;
A
#
# COMPACT_ATOMS: atom_id res chain seq x y z
N ALA A 1 -4.46 -7.67 13.44
CA ALA A 1 -4.71 -8.60 12.32
C ALA A 1 -5.56 -9.81 12.70
N ASN A 2 -5.71 -10.10 14.00
CA ASN A 2 -6.49 -11.26 14.48
C ASN A 2 -7.99 -10.98 14.62
N HIS A 3 -8.41 -9.72 14.53
CA HIS A 3 -9.83 -9.30 14.60
C HIS A 3 -10.17 -8.44 13.35
N PRO A 4 -10.26 -9.09 12.16
CA PRO A 4 -10.56 -8.35 10.92
C PRO A 4 -11.98 -7.80 10.97
N ILE A 5 -12.15 -6.53 10.64
CA ILE A 5 -13.45 -5.85 10.63
C ILE A 5 -14.15 -5.91 9.26
N GLN A 6 -13.47 -6.44 8.25
CA GLN A 6 -14.00 -6.62 6.90
C GLN A 6 -13.74 -8.04 6.39
N PHE A 7 -14.65 -8.57 5.57
CA PHE A 7 -14.47 -9.88 4.95
C PHE A 7 -13.20 -9.99 4.11
N TYR A 8 -12.86 -8.94 3.35
CA TYR A 8 -11.59 -8.88 2.61
C TYR A 8 -10.38 -9.06 3.53
N ALA A 9 -10.34 -8.39 4.67
CA ALA A 9 -9.24 -8.54 5.64
C ALA A 9 -9.18 -9.97 6.19
N ALA A 10 -10.33 -10.61 6.45
CA ALA A 10 -10.39 -12.01 6.86
C ALA A 10 -9.81 -12.94 5.79
N THR A 11 -10.14 -12.75 4.51
CA THR A 11 -9.56 -13.56 3.41
C THR A 11 -8.05 -13.40 3.31
N LYS A 12 -7.51 -12.18 3.50
CA LYS A 12 -6.06 -11.93 3.50
C LYS A 12 -5.37 -12.61 4.68
N ARG A 13 -5.98 -12.56 5.86
CA ARG A 13 -5.45 -13.31 7.02
C ARG A 13 -5.48 -14.82 6.79
N SER A 14 -6.51 -15.35 6.16
CA SER A 14 -6.59 -16.76 5.79
C SER A 14 -5.44 -17.17 4.85
N ASN A 15 -5.08 -16.32 3.88
CA ASN A 15 -3.93 -16.57 3.01
C ASN A 15 -2.62 -16.71 3.79
N GLU A 16 -2.40 -15.88 4.82
CA GLU A 16 -1.21 -15.95 5.67
C GLU A 16 -1.16 -17.29 6.44
N LEU A 17 -2.30 -17.74 6.98
CA LEU A 17 -2.40 -19.01 7.71
C LEU A 17 -2.16 -20.22 6.80
N MET A 18 -2.74 -20.22 5.61
CA MET A 18 -2.50 -21.26 4.60
C MET A 18 -1.03 -21.30 4.17
N ALA A 19 -0.43 -20.15 3.89
CA ALA A 19 0.97 -20.04 3.52
C ALA A 19 1.91 -20.54 4.62
N HIS A 20 1.58 -20.26 5.90
CA HIS A 20 2.32 -20.80 7.04
C HIS A 20 2.23 -22.34 7.10
N SER A 21 1.03 -22.92 6.92
CA SER A 21 0.84 -24.37 6.95
C SER A 21 1.68 -25.06 5.88
N TYR A 22 1.70 -24.52 4.66
CA TYR A 22 2.54 -25.04 3.57
C TYR A 22 4.04 -24.89 3.85
N SER A 23 4.45 -23.74 4.37
CA SER A 23 5.83 -23.52 4.80
C SER A 23 6.27 -24.55 5.84
N HIS A 24 5.42 -24.81 6.84
CA HIS A 24 5.70 -25.80 7.89
C HIS A 24 5.80 -27.23 7.34
N MET A 25 4.79 -27.65 6.57
CA MET A 25 4.71 -29.04 6.07
C MET A 25 5.79 -29.37 5.04
N PHE A 26 6.10 -28.45 4.16
CA PHE A 26 6.97 -28.70 3.00
C PHE A 26 8.29 -27.95 3.08
N GLN A 27 8.56 -27.27 4.20
CA GLN A 27 9.79 -26.49 4.41
C GLN A 27 10.06 -25.46 3.28
N ILE A 28 8.98 -24.89 2.72
CA ILE A 28 9.06 -23.89 1.67
C ILE A 28 9.36 -22.52 2.29
N PRO A 29 10.50 -21.88 1.99
CA PRO A 29 10.80 -20.55 2.48
C PRO A 29 9.75 -19.53 2.04
N THR A 30 8.98 -18.97 2.98
CA THR A 30 7.82 -18.14 2.68
C THR A 30 7.91 -16.81 3.39
N THR A 31 7.79 -15.71 2.64
CA THR A 31 7.62 -14.36 3.21
C THR A 31 6.29 -13.77 2.77
N GLY A 32 5.37 -13.57 3.72
CA GLY A 32 4.16 -12.77 3.50
C GLY A 32 4.50 -11.28 3.57
N LEU A 33 4.10 -10.52 2.55
CA LEU A 33 4.25 -9.07 2.53
C LEU A 33 2.88 -8.40 2.65
N ARG A 34 2.69 -7.60 3.71
CA ARG A 34 1.50 -6.77 3.91
C ARG A 34 1.74 -5.42 3.28
N PHE A 35 1.17 -5.21 2.09
CA PHE A 35 1.25 -3.93 1.38
C PHE A 35 0.31 -2.91 2.01
N PHE A 36 0.85 -1.71 2.24
CA PHE A 36 0.03 -0.53 2.47
C PHE A 36 -0.44 0.04 1.13
N THR A 37 -0.95 1.27 1.08
CA THR A 37 -1.54 1.78 -0.15
C THR A 37 -0.49 2.05 -1.22
N VAL A 38 -0.33 1.10 -2.14
CA VAL A 38 0.59 1.24 -3.28
C VAL A 38 -0.03 2.13 -4.35
N TYR A 39 0.76 3.05 -4.90
CA TYR A 39 0.35 3.94 -5.98
C TYR A 39 1.47 4.14 -7.00
N GLY A 40 1.12 4.60 -8.20
CA GLY A 40 2.08 4.86 -9.28
C GLY A 40 1.57 4.40 -10.64
N PRO A 41 2.40 4.50 -11.68
CA PRO A 41 2.10 4.00 -13.03
C PRO A 41 1.59 2.55 -13.01
N TRP A 42 0.67 2.23 -13.92
CA TRP A 42 0.00 0.93 -14.02
C TRP A 42 -0.85 0.56 -12.80
N GLY A 43 -1.19 1.56 -11.96
CA GLY A 43 -2.09 1.36 -10.83
C GLY A 43 -3.50 0.95 -11.27
N ARG A 44 -4.21 0.25 -10.37
CA ARG A 44 -5.57 -0.22 -10.62
C ARG A 44 -6.55 0.95 -10.86
N PRO A 45 -7.44 0.86 -11.88
CA PRO A 45 -8.37 1.94 -12.20
C PRO A 45 -9.42 2.26 -11.12
N ASP A 46 -9.65 1.34 -10.19
CA ASP A 46 -10.58 1.51 -9.06
C ASP A 46 -9.96 2.23 -7.85
N MET A 47 -8.66 2.50 -7.86
CA MET A 47 -7.97 3.21 -6.78
C MET A 47 -8.12 4.73 -6.89
N ALA A 48 -8.03 5.41 -5.74
CA ALA A 48 -8.28 6.85 -5.61
C ALA A 48 -7.46 7.69 -6.61
N LEU A 49 -6.14 7.47 -6.74
CA LEU A 49 -5.30 8.24 -7.65
C LEU A 49 -5.83 8.19 -9.09
N PHE A 50 -6.16 7.00 -9.56
CA PHE A 50 -6.66 6.80 -10.92
C PHE A 50 -8.03 7.44 -11.11
N LYS A 51 -8.98 7.15 -10.21
CA LYS A 51 -10.35 7.70 -10.26
C LYS A 51 -10.36 9.22 -10.20
N PHE A 52 -9.59 9.81 -9.28
CA PHE A 52 -9.53 11.25 -9.12
C PHE A 52 -8.93 11.90 -10.36
N THR A 53 -7.80 11.40 -10.86
CA THR A 53 -7.17 11.90 -12.09
C THR A 53 -8.14 11.88 -13.26
N LYS A 54 -8.81 10.73 -13.49
CA LYS A 54 -9.79 10.57 -14.56
C LYS A 54 -10.94 11.57 -14.42
N ASN A 55 -11.56 11.62 -13.24
CA ASN A 55 -12.74 12.46 -13.03
C ASN A 55 -12.39 13.95 -13.13
N ILE A 56 -11.25 14.39 -12.64
CA ILE A 56 -10.79 15.78 -12.76
C ILE A 56 -10.59 16.15 -14.22
N LEU A 57 -9.93 15.31 -15.03
CA LEU A 57 -9.75 15.52 -16.46
C LEU A 57 -11.07 15.58 -17.23
N GLU A 58 -12.05 14.75 -16.84
CA GLU A 58 -13.37 14.72 -17.44
C GLU A 58 -14.32 15.84 -16.90
N GLY A 59 -13.85 16.67 -15.97
CA GLY A 59 -14.65 17.74 -15.34
C GLY A 59 -15.78 17.21 -14.42
N LYS A 60 -15.71 15.92 -14.04
CA LYS A 60 -16.64 15.25 -13.14
C LYS A 60 -16.26 15.49 -11.68
N SER A 61 -17.22 15.31 -10.76
CA SER A 61 -16.94 15.36 -9.32
C SER A 61 -16.17 14.12 -8.85
N ILE A 62 -15.37 14.32 -7.81
CA ILE A 62 -14.72 13.25 -7.04
C ILE A 62 -15.41 13.10 -5.69
N GLU A 63 -15.65 11.85 -5.29
CA GLU A 63 -16.22 11.51 -3.99
C GLU A 63 -15.09 11.41 -2.95
N VAL A 64 -15.21 12.21 -1.89
CA VAL A 64 -14.23 12.27 -0.81
C VAL A 64 -14.90 11.86 0.49
N PHE A 65 -14.68 10.61 0.88
CA PHE A 65 -15.25 10.02 2.08
C PHE A 65 -14.62 10.55 3.36
N ASN A 66 -15.32 10.38 4.49
CA ASN A 66 -14.97 10.91 5.81
C ASN A 66 -14.65 12.41 5.76
N HIS A 67 -15.36 13.16 4.93
CA HIS A 67 -15.13 14.60 4.72
C HIS A 67 -13.66 14.96 4.46
N GLY A 68 -12.89 14.04 3.90
CA GLY A 68 -11.46 14.22 3.63
C GLY A 68 -10.53 13.94 4.83
N ASN A 69 -11.06 13.56 5.98
CA ASN A 69 -10.30 13.30 7.20
C ASN A 69 -9.65 11.91 7.20
N HIS A 70 -8.97 11.56 6.11
CA HIS A 70 -8.20 10.33 6.00
C HIS A 70 -6.71 10.62 5.99
N LEU A 71 -5.97 9.78 6.71
CA LEU A 71 -4.52 9.74 6.68
C LEU A 71 -4.09 8.38 6.13
N ARG A 72 -3.35 8.36 5.03
CA ARG A 72 -2.95 7.12 4.36
C ARG A 72 -1.44 7.06 4.18
N ASP A 73 -0.89 5.89 4.46
CA ASP A 73 0.48 5.58 4.13
C ASP A 73 0.54 5.16 2.66
N PHE A 74 0.87 6.13 1.80
CA PHE A 74 1.02 5.93 0.37
C PHE A 74 2.47 5.56 0.04
N THR A 75 2.64 4.45 -0.67
CA THR A 75 3.97 3.95 -1.05
C THR A 75 4.08 3.86 -2.56
N TYR A 76 5.10 4.49 -3.11
CA TYR A 76 5.33 4.48 -4.56
C TYR A 76 5.72 3.08 -5.05
N VAL A 77 5.25 2.72 -6.24
CA VAL A 77 5.37 1.36 -6.77
C VAL A 77 6.82 0.89 -6.90
N ASP A 78 7.77 1.77 -7.27
CA ASP A 78 9.18 1.38 -7.42
C ASP A 78 9.83 1.08 -6.06
N ASP A 79 9.46 1.79 -4.99
CA ASP A 79 9.91 1.48 -3.64
C ASP A 79 9.40 0.10 -3.20
N ILE A 80 8.14 -0.22 -3.51
CA ILE A 80 7.56 -1.54 -3.25
C ILE A 80 8.32 -2.63 -4.02
N VAL A 81 8.55 -2.44 -5.32
CA VAL A 81 9.29 -3.41 -6.15
C VAL A 81 10.70 -3.62 -5.62
N GLN A 82 11.39 -2.56 -5.21
CA GLN A 82 12.71 -2.67 -4.58
C GLN A 82 12.66 -3.52 -3.31
N GLY A 83 11.65 -3.30 -2.45
CA GLY A 83 11.45 -4.08 -1.22
C GLY A 83 11.18 -5.56 -1.51
N ILE A 84 10.34 -5.87 -2.51
CA ILE A 84 10.08 -7.25 -2.94
C ILE A 84 11.37 -7.93 -3.41
N VAL A 85 12.14 -7.29 -4.30
CA VAL A 85 13.39 -7.84 -4.84
C VAL A 85 14.41 -8.08 -3.74
N LYS A 86 14.60 -7.13 -2.81
CA LYS A 86 15.51 -7.30 -1.67
C LYS A 86 15.07 -8.47 -0.76
N THR A 87 13.77 -8.58 -0.50
CA THR A 87 13.21 -9.62 0.36
C THR A 87 13.31 -11.01 -0.28
N SER A 88 13.09 -11.14 -1.60
CA SER A 88 13.20 -12.42 -2.31
C SER A 88 14.63 -12.99 -2.32
N ARG A 89 15.64 -12.12 -2.26
CA ARG A 89 17.06 -12.51 -2.16
C ARG A 89 17.46 -12.92 -0.75
N ASN A 90 16.59 -12.76 0.23
CA ASN A 90 16.83 -13.11 1.63
C ASN A 90 15.68 -13.98 2.18
N PRO A 91 15.55 -15.23 1.72
CA PRO A 91 14.46 -16.12 2.16
C PRO A 91 14.61 -16.48 3.65
N PRO A 92 13.51 -16.69 4.37
CA PRO A 92 13.54 -17.15 5.76
C PRO A 92 14.08 -18.57 5.84
N LYS A 93 14.67 -18.89 7.00
CA LYS A 93 15.18 -20.23 7.33
C LYS A 93 14.39 -20.78 8.49
N TYR A 94 14.48 -22.11 8.69
CA TYR A 94 14.01 -22.76 9.91
C TYR A 94 14.68 -22.14 11.16
N ASP A 95 13.89 -21.82 12.16
CA ASP A 95 14.34 -21.19 13.41
C ASP A 95 14.08 -22.13 14.60
N PRO A 96 15.09 -22.91 15.04
CA PRO A 96 14.95 -23.79 16.20
C PRO A 96 14.86 -23.04 17.54
N SER A 97 15.20 -21.75 17.55
CA SER A 97 15.16 -20.91 18.75
C SER A 97 13.82 -20.20 18.95
N PHE A 98 12.83 -20.49 18.09
CA PHE A 98 11.50 -19.87 18.19
C PHE A 98 10.82 -20.23 19.51
N ASP A 99 10.44 -19.19 20.27
CA ASP A 99 9.73 -19.38 21.54
C ASP A 99 8.23 -19.64 21.30
N HIS A 100 7.80 -20.85 21.62
CA HIS A 100 6.40 -21.26 21.50
C HIS A 100 5.52 -20.73 22.64
N PHE A 101 6.10 -20.26 23.76
CA PHE A 101 5.38 -19.75 24.92
C PHE A 101 5.14 -18.23 24.80
N ASP A 102 6.04 -17.50 24.08
CA ASP A 102 5.86 -16.08 23.73
C ASP A 102 6.06 -15.88 22.21
N PRO A 103 5.11 -16.35 21.39
CA PRO A 103 5.29 -16.40 19.95
C PRO A 103 5.21 -15.02 19.29
N ASP A 104 6.26 -14.64 18.57
CA ASP A 104 6.20 -13.50 17.64
C ASP A 104 5.22 -13.83 16.50
N GLN A 105 4.13 -13.07 16.39
CA GLN A 105 3.08 -13.28 15.38
C GLN A 105 3.55 -13.14 13.91
N GLY A 106 4.69 -12.55 13.68
CA GLY A 106 5.28 -12.37 12.35
C GLY A 106 6.33 -13.42 11.99
N LYS A 107 6.56 -14.44 12.85
CA LYS A 107 7.53 -15.50 12.64
C LYS A 107 6.96 -16.85 13.05
N SER A 108 7.70 -17.92 12.80
CA SER A 108 7.48 -19.24 13.39
C SER A 108 8.79 -20.03 13.35
N SER A 109 8.82 -21.24 13.95
CA SER A 109 9.92 -22.18 13.78
C SER A 109 10.09 -22.63 12.32
N ALA A 110 9.03 -22.67 11.53
CA ALA A 110 9.11 -22.93 10.09
C ALA A 110 9.86 -21.81 9.35
N PRO A 111 10.34 -22.03 8.12
CA PRO A 111 10.95 -21.00 7.30
C PRO A 111 9.89 -19.99 6.78
N PHE A 112 9.23 -19.31 7.71
CA PHE A 112 8.10 -18.42 7.48
C PHE A 112 8.26 -17.09 8.21
N ARG A 113 7.86 -16.00 7.56
CA ARG A 113 7.75 -14.69 8.19
C ARG A 113 6.71 -13.82 7.51
N ILE A 114 6.21 -12.81 8.24
CA ILE A 114 5.36 -11.74 7.75
C ILE A 114 6.05 -10.40 7.97
N LEU A 115 6.06 -9.54 6.94
CA LEU A 115 6.64 -8.22 6.98
C LEU A 115 5.62 -7.19 6.46
N ASN A 116 5.55 -6.04 7.12
CA ASN A 116 4.89 -4.88 6.54
C ASN A 116 5.81 -4.24 5.50
N ILE A 117 5.24 -3.75 4.41
CA ILE A 117 5.94 -2.98 3.39
C ILE A 117 5.12 -1.73 3.04
N GLY A 118 5.66 -0.57 3.33
CA GLY A 118 5.02 0.72 3.22
C GLY A 118 6.05 1.84 3.24
N ASN A 119 5.59 3.09 3.36
CA ASN A 119 6.46 4.27 3.36
C ASN A 119 6.76 4.78 4.78
N SER A 120 5.94 4.44 5.78
CA SER A 120 6.02 4.99 7.15
C SER A 120 5.90 6.52 7.23
N ASN A 121 5.31 7.14 6.21
CA ASN A 121 5.10 8.59 6.13
C ASN A 121 3.68 8.90 5.64
N PRO A 122 2.67 8.83 6.54
CA PRO A 122 1.28 9.04 6.15
C PRO A 122 1.01 10.46 5.67
N VAL A 123 0.20 10.57 4.62
CA VAL A 123 -0.21 11.83 3.99
C VAL A 123 -1.73 11.96 4.08
N THR A 124 -2.23 13.19 4.28
CA THR A 124 -3.67 13.46 4.26
C THR A 124 -4.24 13.27 2.86
N LEU A 125 -5.48 12.76 2.78
CA LEU A 125 -6.17 12.61 1.51
C LEU A 125 -6.32 13.95 0.78
N MET A 126 -6.55 15.04 1.51
CA MET A 126 -6.65 16.37 0.91
C MET A 126 -5.33 16.82 0.28
N ARG A 127 -4.18 16.58 0.95
CA ARG A 127 -2.86 16.86 0.35
C ARG A 127 -2.65 16.08 -0.94
N TYR A 128 -3.10 14.83 -0.95
CA TYR A 128 -3.00 13.97 -2.14
C TYR A 128 -3.83 14.51 -3.31
N ILE A 129 -5.04 15.02 -3.04
CA ILE A 129 -5.90 15.68 -4.04
C ILE A 129 -5.25 16.98 -4.55
N GLU A 130 -4.71 17.83 -3.67
CA GLU A 130 -3.99 19.04 -4.05
C GLU A 130 -2.82 18.77 -5.01
N LEU A 131 -2.09 17.69 -4.79
CA LEU A 131 -0.99 17.28 -5.66
C LEU A 131 -1.49 16.86 -7.05
N ILE A 132 -2.64 16.17 -7.13
CA ILE A 132 -3.25 15.83 -8.42
C ILE A 132 -3.69 17.11 -9.16
N GLU A 133 -4.42 18.00 -8.47
CA GLU A 133 -4.84 19.30 -9.02
C GLU A 133 -3.66 20.10 -9.56
N HIS A 134 -2.59 20.19 -8.76
CA HIS A 134 -1.39 20.94 -9.14
C HIS A 134 -0.73 20.39 -10.40
N ASN A 135 -0.59 19.07 -10.50
CA ASN A 135 0.05 18.43 -11.64
C ASN A 135 -0.83 18.41 -12.91
N LEU A 136 -2.15 18.50 -12.76
CA LEU A 136 -3.09 18.62 -13.87
C LEU A 136 -3.38 20.09 -14.26
N ASN A 137 -2.98 21.06 -13.43
CA ASN A 137 -3.39 22.46 -13.53
C ASN A 137 -4.92 22.63 -13.62
N LEU A 138 -5.67 21.81 -12.90
CA LEU A 138 -7.13 21.78 -12.84
C LEU A 138 -7.59 21.73 -11.37
N LYS A 139 -8.84 22.19 -11.13
CA LYS A 139 -9.47 22.09 -9.82
C LYS A 139 -10.50 20.98 -9.79
N ALA A 140 -10.46 20.18 -8.73
CA ALA A 140 -11.42 19.13 -8.48
C ALA A 140 -12.79 19.71 -8.06
N LYS A 141 -13.86 19.13 -8.57
CA LYS A 141 -15.20 19.30 -8.02
C LYS A 141 -15.37 18.25 -6.92
N ILE A 142 -15.29 18.66 -5.66
CA ILE A 142 -15.31 17.72 -4.53
C ILE A 142 -16.72 17.55 -3.99
N GLN A 143 -17.16 16.30 -3.86
CA GLN A 143 -18.35 15.91 -3.11
C GLN A 143 -17.91 15.20 -1.83
N PHE A 144 -18.07 15.87 -0.69
CA PHE A 144 -17.78 15.28 0.60
C PHE A 144 -18.88 14.32 1.04
N LEU A 145 -18.47 13.13 1.48
CA LEU A 145 -19.36 12.07 1.94
C LEU A 145 -18.95 11.60 3.35
N PRO A 146 -19.88 11.01 4.13
CA PRO A 146 -19.56 10.39 5.41
C PRO A 146 -18.58 9.21 5.21
N ILE A 147 -18.00 8.74 6.31
CA ILE A 147 -17.14 7.56 6.28
C ILE A 147 -17.95 6.32 5.86
N GLN A 148 -17.33 5.45 5.08
CA GLN A 148 -17.95 4.17 4.71
C GLN A 148 -17.78 3.13 5.83
N ASP A 149 -18.76 2.24 5.98
CA ASP A 149 -18.69 1.14 6.94
C ASP A 149 -17.47 0.26 6.68
N GLY A 150 -16.70 0.03 7.73
CA GLY A 150 -15.48 -0.77 7.68
C GLY A 150 -14.26 -0.07 7.10
N ASP A 151 -14.34 1.21 6.69
CA ASP A 151 -13.16 1.98 6.31
C ASP A 151 -12.39 2.44 7.57
N VAL A 152 -11.09 2.62 7.42
CA VAL A 152 -10.21 3.06 8.50
C VAL A 152 -9.79 4.51 8.30
N GLU A 153 -9.78 5.31 9.37
CA GLU A 153 -9.42 6.73 9.28
C GLU A 153 -7.92 6.93 9.01
N LYS A 154 -7.08 6.06 9.57
CA LYS A 154 -5.62 6.20 9.50
C LYS A 154 -4.95 4.86 9.22
N THR A 155 -3.97 4.88 8.30
CA THR A 155 -3.02 3.79 8.12
C THR A 155 -1.60 4.30 8.33
N TYR A 156 -0.78 3.48 9.00
CA TYR A 156 0.64 3.75 9.25
C TYR A 156 1.39 2.42 9.24
N SER A 157 2.42 2.30 8.41
CA SER A 157 3.22 1.09 8.34
C SER A 157 4.40 1.16 9.31
N ASP A 158 4.50 0.19 10.20
CA ASP A 158 5.76 -0.09 10.87
C ASP A 158 6.61 -0.99 9.97
N ILE A 159 7.65 -0.42 9.39
CA ILE A 159 8.57 -1.09 8.47
C ILE A 159 9.89 -1.49 9.14
N SER A 160 10.02 -1.36 10.46
CA SER A 160 11.26 -1.61 11.21
C SER A 160 11.85 -2.99 10.92
N ARG A 161 11.01 -4.02 10.79
CA ARG A 161 11.44 -5.39 10.50
C ARG A 161 12.04 -5.56 9.10
N ILE A 162 11.38 -5.03 8.07
CA ILE A 162 11.91 -5.13 6.70
C ILE A 162 13.14 -4.25 6.52
N GLN A 163 13.22 -3.10 7.20
CA GLN A 163 14.40 -2.25 7.23
C GLN A 163 15.61 -2.99 7.81
N SER A 164 15.45 -3.57 9.00
CA SER A 164 16.55 -4.31 9.66
C SER A 164 17.00 -5.53 8.86
N LEU A 165 16.06 -6.18 8.17
CA LEU A 165 16.32 -7.44 7.48
C LEU A 165 17.03 -7.27 6.13
N VAL A 166 16.60 -6.29 5.32
CA VAL A 166 17.05 -6.13 3.93
C VAL A 166 17.42 -4.69 3.57
N SER A 167 17.60 -3.82 4.56
CA SER A 167 17.89 -2.40 4.36
C SER A 167 16.89 -1.74 3.40
N TYR A 168 15.60 -2.07 3.57
CA TYR A 168 14.54 -1.43 2.83
C TYR A 168 14.38 0.02 3.29
N THR A 169 14.47 0.94 2.36
CA THR A 169 14.31 2.38 2.63
C THR A 169 13.50 2.98 1.49
N PRO A 170 12.17 3.17 1.67
CA PRO A 170 11.37 3.92 0.71
C PRO A 170 11.87 5.36 0.66
N ASN A 171 12.02 5.92 -0.52
CA ASN A 171 12.62 7.25 -0.70
C ASN A 171 11.90 8.12 -1.72
N THR A 172 10.76 7.68 -2.23
CA THR A 172 9.97 8.46 -3.18
C THR A 172 8.93 9.30 -2.44
N ASP A 173 9.14 10.61 -2.42
CA ASP A 173 8.16 11.55 -1.88
C ASP A 173 6.84 11.48 -2.67
N VAL A 174 5.72 11.73 -1.98
CA VAL A 174 4.39 11.65 -2.60
C VAL A 174 4.23 12.65 -3.76
N GLU A 175 4.86 13.80 -3.67
CA GLU A 175 4.91 14.81 -4.72
C GLU A 175 5.51 14.25 -6.01
N VAL A 176 6.64 13.56 -5.89
CA VAL A 176 7.35 12.95 -7.01
C VAL A 176 6.52 11.79 -7.59
N GLY A 177 5.99 10.94 -6.74
CA GLY A 177 5.22 9.78 -7.16
C GLY A 177 3.91 10.15 -7.87
N VAL A 178 3.18 11.15 -7.37
CA VAL A 178 1.95 11.67 -8.03
C VAL A 178 2.29 12.29 -9.37
N LYS A 179 3.35 13.11 -9.46
CA LYS A 179 3.82 13.69 -10.72
C LYS A 179 4.15 12.61 -11.76
N ASN A 180 4.87 11.56 -11.37
CA ASN A 180 5.22 10.46 -12.25
C ASN A 180 3.98 9.70 -12.75
N PHE A 181 2.99 9.47 -11.86
CA PHE A 181 1.74 8.85 -12.25
C PHE A 181 0.97 9.71 -13.25
N ILE A 182 0.80 11.01 -13.00
CA ILE A 182 0.08 11.92 -13.90
C ILE A 182 0.74 11.96 -15.27
N LYS A 183 2.08 12.08 -15.32
CA LYS A 183 2.83 12.04 -16.58
C LYS A 183 2.55 10.74 -17.36
N TRP A 184 2.64 9.60 -16.69
CA TRP A 184 2.33 8.31 -17.30
C TRP A 184 0.87 8.24 -17.78
N TYR A 185 -0.08 8.69 -16.97
CA TYR A 185 -1.50 8.67 -17.29
C TYR A 185 -1.80 9.46 -18.57
N LEU A 186 -1.32 10.68 -18.66
CA LEU A 186 -1.53 11.55 -19.83
C LEU A 186 -0.91 10.91 -21.08
N GLN A 187 0.29 10.38 -20.99
CA GLN A 187 0.96 9.71 -22.11
C GLN A 187 0.23 8.44 -22.57
N TYR A 188 -0.15 7.60 -21.61
CA TYR A 188 -0.79 6.30 -21.91
C TYR A 188 -2.18 6.46 -22.52
N TYR A 189 -2.96 7.40 -22.01
CA TYR A 189 -4.32 7.68 -22.50
C TYR A 189 -4.36 8.74 -23.60
N HIS A 190 -3.23 9.18 -24.14
CA HIS A 190 -3.13 10.22 -25.18
C HIS A 190 -3.91 11.50 -24.82
N GLN A 191 -3.93 11.85 -23.55
CA GLN A 191 -4.52 13.10 -23.09
C GLN A 191 -3.50 14.22 -23.27
N THR A 192 -3.95 15.35 -23.79
CA THR A 192 -3.11 16.56 -23.80
C THR A 192 -3.10 17.18 -22.40
N GLU A 193 -1.94 17.75 -22.00
CA GLU A 193 -1.92 18.53 -20.76
C GLU A 193 -2.96 19.66 -20.88
N PRO A 194 -3.80 19.88 -19.86
CA PRO A 194 -4.74 21.00 -19.84
C PRO A 194 -3.96 22.31 -19.97
N LYS A 195 -4.45 23.21 -20.82
CA LYS A 195 -3.83 24.53 -21.06
C LYS A 195 -4.00 25.46 -19.88
#